data_6ea2a24f536aaeb3a3659bac3667bc95
#
_entry.id   6ea2a24f536aaeb3a3659bac3667bc95
#
_cell.length_a   1.000
_cell.length_b   1.000
_cell.length_c   1.000
_cell.angle_alpha   90.00
_cell.angle_beta   90.00
_cell.angle_gamma   90.00
#
_symmetry.space_group_name_H-M   'P 1'
#
loop_
_entity.id
_entity.type
_entity.pdbx_description
1 polymer ?
#
loop_
_entity_poly.entity_id
_entity_poly.type
_entity_poly.pdbx_seq_one_letter_code
_entity_poly.pdbx_strand_id
1 'polypeptide(L)'
;MSDDNNHLDVTTRVWPVISDDEISRVLARLATPLAGTAVQVSNRPTTAGILVDAGDTTVFIKRYGPGAVPPDHLRAVHGLVAHVRAKGFPTPAFLPFADGDTVWETPTGTWEVCEGAIGEDRYRDDPTWTIPGTLEEAHALGAMTARLALASAGYRARNNPPCAYQSRMRLFADDPRRDLARWIEQRPGVAAFLRDTGRRIEDQWEPHLKFAAAYAPIARDLPTSWTHGDLHISNVFWQGLAPSQFIDFGLADLNPSIYDLALVIERNAFEWTRIVDGEEEAVHRDITLALIEGYEDVRPLSPLERRGLIALMPLIQAESGLNWIDYQYGATRSIPGAMWCLDIFFGEHTRWFTRPAGQDYLAWLDDAVMHE
;
A
#
# COMPACT_ATOMS: atom_id res chain seq x y z
N MET A 1 -22.27 -29.72 7.19
CA MET A 1 -21.68 -28.94 6.11
C MET A 1 -21.04 -27.77 6.84
N SER A 2 -19.77 -27.90 7.09
CA SER A 2 -18.96 -26.99 7.88
C SER A 2 -18.63 -25.77 7.03
N ASP A 3 -19.04 -24.59 7.47
CA ASP A 3 -18.57 -23.29 7.00
C ASP A 3 -17.09 -23.12 7.36
N ASP A 4 -16.22 -23.86 6.67
CA ASP A 4 -14.78 -23.61 6.65
C ASP A 4 -14.45 -22.66 5.49
N ASN A 5 -15.12 -21.52 5.42
CA ASN A 5 -14.64 -20.35 4.71
C ASN A 5 -13.51 -19.74 5.54
N ASN A 6 -12.41 -20.46 5.57
CA ASN A 6 -11.16 -20.03 6.19
C ASN A 6 -10.47 -19.02 5.24
N HIS A 7 -11.10 -17.87 5.04
CA HIS A 7 -10.41 -16.68 4.58
C HIS A 7 -9.31 -16.46 5.61
N LEU A 8 -8.10 -16.82 5.25
CA LEU A 8 -6.93 -16.68 6.10
C LEU A 8 -6.98 -15.30 6.73
N ASP A 9 -7.03 -15.29 8.04
CA ASP A 9 -7.07 -14.06 8.83
C ASP A 9 -5.70 -13.38 8.70
N VAL A 10 -5.49 -12.77 7.51
CA VAL A 10 -4.32 -11.90 7.24
C VAL A 10 -4.32 -10.69 8.17
N THR A 11 -5.37 -10.54 8.98
CA THR A 11 -5.55 -9.45 9.94
C THR A 11 -5.15 -9.83 11.36
N THR A 12 -4.66 -11.07 11.61
CA THR A 12 -4.24 -11.45 12.97
C THR A 12 -3.15 -10.52 13.48
N ARG A 13 -3.48 -9.76 14.51
CA ARG A 13 -2.54 -8.85 15.16
C ARG A 13 -1.44 -9.65 15.85
N VAL A 14 -0.19 -9.35 15.51
CA VAL A 14 0.99 -10.01 16.09
C VAL A 14 1.59 -9.18 17.22
N TRP A 15 1.44 -7.86 17.16
CA TRP A 15 2.04 -6.96 18.12
C TRP A 15 1.12 -6.69 19.30
N PRO A 16 1.65 -6.64 20.54
CA PRO A 16 0.87 -6.27 21.70
C PRO A 16 0.20 -4.90 21.50
N VAL A 17 -1.00 -4.75 22.03
CA VAL A 17 -1.69 -3.46 22.08
C VAL A 17 -0.84 -2.45 22.85
N ILE A 18 -0.85 -1.19 22.42
CA ILE A 18 -0.19 -0.09 23.13
C ILE A 18 -0.93 0.14 24.45
N SER A 19 -0.21 0.05 25.56
CA SER A 19 -0.79 0.22 26.91
C SER A 19 -0.96 1.70 27.28
N ASP A 20 -1.79 1.99 28.29
CA ASP A 20 -2.00 3.34 28.80
C ASP A 20 -0.69 3.99 29.30
N ASP A 21 0.22 3.19 29.92
CA ASP A 21 1.54 3.66 30.35
C ASP A 21 2.42 4.02 29.15
N GLU A 22 2.34 3.26 28.05
CA GLU A 22 3.04 3.58 26.82
C GLU A 22 2.48 4.83 26.16
N ILE A 23 1.15 4.98 26.10
CA ILE A 23 0.48 6.18 25.58
C ILE A 23 0.97 7.40 26.37
N SER A 24 0.87 7.35 27.70
CA SER A 24 1.28 8.46 28.57
C SER A 24 2.73 8.85 28.34
N ARG A 25 3.62 7.86 28.20
CA ARG A 25 5.06 8.04 28.00
C ARG A 25 5.38 8.65 26.62
N VAL A 26 4.71 8.19 25.57
CA VAL A 26 4.87 8.71 24.20
C VAL A 26 4.39 10.15 24.11
N LEU A 27 3.19 10.45 24.63
CA LEU A 27 2.59 11.78 24.60
C LEU A 27 3.39 12.80 25.41
N ALA A 28 3.92 12.40 26.57
CA ALA A 28 4.76 13.27 27.40
C ALA A 28 6.10 13.62 26.73
N ARG A 29 6.55 12.81 25.76
CA ARG A 29 7.82 13.00 25.04
C ARG A 29 7.69 13.92 23.82
N LEU A 30 6.50 14.25 23.38
CA LEU A 30 6.30 15.19 22.26
C LEU A 30 6.93 16.55 22.57
N ALA A 31 7.34 17.29 21.54
CA ALA A 31 7.86 18.66 21.66
C ALA A 31 6.85 19.59 22.36
N THR A 32 5.57 19.38 22.11
CA THR A 32 4.45 19.91 22.91
C THR A 32 3.80 18.71 23.60
N PRO A 33 4.10 18.47 24.89
CA PRO A 33 3.56 17.33 25.61
C PRO A 33 2.04 17.34 25.63
N LEU A 34 1.45 16.18 25.42
CA LEU A 34 0.01 15.94 25.49
C LEU A 34 -0.31 14.94 26.60
N ALA A 35 -1.56 14.90 27.00
CA ALA A 35 -2.14 13.85 27.81
C ALA A 35 -3.44 13.39 27.15
N GLY A 36 -3.75 12.11 27.21
CA GLY A 36 -4.94 11.61 26.54
C GLY A 36 -5.26 10.16 26.90
N THR A 37 -6.40 9.71 26.42
CA THR A 37 -6.91 8.36 26.66
C THR A 37 -7.17 7.66 25.34
N ALA A 38 -6.97 6.33 25.32
CA ALA A 38 -7.24 5.49 24.17
C ALA A 38 -8.71 5.57 23.78
N VAL A 39 -8.98 5.83 22.50
CA VAL A 39 -10.33 5.83 21.92
C VAL A 39 -10.55 4.58 21.11
N GLN A 40 -9.56 4.22 20.29
CA GLN A 40 -9.72 3.14 19.32
C GLN A 40 -8.37 2.49 18.99
N VAL A 41 -8.35 1.17 19.03
CA VAL A 41 -7.20 0.36 18.63
C VAL A 41 -7.32 0.03 17.15
N SER A 42 -6.23 0.19 16.40
CA SER A 42 -6.15 -0.20 15.00
C SER A 42 -6.20 -1.73 14.85
N ASN A 43 -6.90 -2.20 13.83
CA ASN A 43 -6.94 -3.62 13.47
C ASN A 43 -5.84 -4.04 12.50
N ARG A 44 -4.96 -3.12 12.07
CA ARG A 44 -3.90 -3.42 11.11
C ARG A 44 -2.88 -4.41 11.69
N PRO A 45 -2.48 -5.45 10.92
CA PRO A 45 -1.66 -6.54 11.46
C PRO A 45 -0.18 -6.18 11.63
N THR A 46 0.37 -5.33 10.77
CA THR A 46 1.82 -5.09 10.67
C THR A 46 2.39 -4.18 11.75
N THR A 47 1.53 -3.41 12.45
CA THR A 47 1.94 -2.43 13.47
C THR A 47 0.94 -2.38 14.60
N ALA A 48 1.38 -1.96 15.78
CA ALA A 48 0.44 -1.55 16.83
C ALA A 48 0.06 -0.08 16.62
N GLY A 49 -1.22 0.20 16.46
CA GLY A 49 -1.74 1.55 16.27
C GLY A 49 -2.89 1.84 17.23
N ILE A 50 -2.99 3.10 17.69
CA ILE A 50 -4.06 3.52 18.59
C ILE A 50 -4.41 4.98 18.36
N LEU A 51 -5.71 5.28 18.26
CA LEU A 51 -6.23 6.64 18.28
C LEU A 51 -6.43 7.08 19.73
N VAL A 52 -5.96 8.25 20.05
CA VAL A 52 -5.99 8.83 21.39
C VAL A 52 -6.72 10.17 21.36
N ASP A 53 -7.69 10.34 22.26
CA ASP A 53 -8.30 11.63 22.56
C ASP A 53 -7.37 12.40 23.51
N ALA A 54 -6.84 13.52 23.04
CA ALA A 54 -5.96 14.41 23.79
C ALA A 54 -6.64 15.75 24.14
N GLY A 55 -7.95 15.73 24.34
CA GLY A 55 -8.77 16.89 24.70
C GLY A 55 -9.23 17.67 23.47
N ASP A 56 -8.60 18.79 23.16
CA ASP A 56 -8.97 19.63 22.00
C ASP A 56 -8.58 19.02 20.66
N THR A 57 -7.85 17.89 20.65
CA THR A 57 -7.35 17.22 19.45
C THR A 57 -7.33 15.71 19.64
N THR A 58 -7.28 15.00 18.51
CA THR A 58 -6.96 13.57 18.50
C THR A 58 -5.60 13.34 17.88
N VAL A 59 -4.90 12.32 18.31
CA VAL A 59 -3.63 11.89 17.73
C VAL A 59 -3.63 10.38 17.49
N PHE A 60 -2.92 9.93 16.47
CA PHE A 60 -2.72 8.52 16.21
C PHE A 60 -1.27 8.14 16.56
N ILE A 61 -1.11 7.20 17.48
CA ILE A 61 0.19 6.64 17.89
C ILE A 61 0.39 5.33 17.18
N LYS A 62 1.55 5.15 16.55
CA LYS A 62 1.93 3.91 15.87
C LYS A 62 3.27 3.40 16.40
N ARG A 63 3.35 2.10 16.63
CA ARG A 63 4.57 1.40 17.03
C ARG A 63 4.87 0.28 16.04
N TYR A 64 6.03 0.34 15.43
CA TYR A 64 6.62 -0.75 14.65
C TYR A 64 7.42 -1.67 15.56
N GLY A 65 7.38 -2.97 15.29
CA GLY A 65 8.22 -3.91 16.02
C GLY A 65 9.72 -3.64 15.84
N PRO A 66 10.59 -4.15 16.75
CA PRO A 66 12.03 -3.94 16.65
C PRO A 66 12.58 -4.42 15.31
N GLY A 67 13.23 -3.52 14.57
CA GLY A 67 13.84 -3.82 13.27
C GLY A 67 12.87 -4.05 12.11
N ALA A 68 11.55 -3.89 12.32
CA ALA A 68 10.54 -4.09 11.28
C ALA A 68 10.64 -3.06 10.15
N VAL A 69 10.92 -1.80 10.50
CA VAL A 69 11.12 -0.71 9.53
C VAL A 69 12.35 0.08 9.91
N PRO A 70 13.27 0.38 8.98
CA PRO A 70 14.41 1.25 9.25
C PRO A 70 13.93 2.66 9.67
N PRO A 71 14.43 3.22 10.79
CA PRO A 71 14.01 4.55 11.25
C PRO A 71 14.24 5.65 10.23
N ASP A 72 15.34 5.60 9.46
CA ASP A 72 15.61 6.56 8.40
C ASP A 72 14.61 6.48 7.23
N HIS A 73 14.03 5.30 7.00
CA HIS A 73 12.94 5.17 6.05
C HIS A 73 11.68 5.90 6.55
N LEU A 74 11.32 5.74 7.82
CA LEU A 74 10.20 6.50 8.42
C LEU A 74 10.44 8.00 8.35
N ARG A 75 11.66 8.46 8.64
CA ARG A 75 12.03 9.89 8.47
C ARG A 75 11.87 10.37 7.03
N ALA A 76 12.18 9.52 6.05
CA ALA A 76 11.95 9.83 4.63
C ALA A 76 10.45 9.96 4.31
N VAL A 77 9.63 9.05 4.84
CA VAL A 77 8.15 9.10 4.71
C VAL A 77 7.58 10.35 5.38
N HIS A 78 8.01 10.66 6.61
CA HIS A 78 7.57 11.88 7.32
C HIS A 78 7.96 13.15 6.57
N GLY A 79 9.14 13.15 5.96
CA GLY A 79 9.58 14.22 5.08
C GLY A 79 8.71 14.38 3.82
N LEU A 80 8.24 13.26 3.22
CA LEU A 80 7.27 13.29 2.13
C LEU A 80 5.97 13.93 2.60
N VAL A 81 5.42 13.47 3.73
CA VAL A 81 4.16 14.00 4.29
C VAL A 81 4.28 15.52 4.56
N ALA A 82 5.38 15.97 5.15
CA ALA A 82 5.63 17.40 5.35
C ALA A 82 5.69 18.16 4.01
N HIS A 83 6.33 17.58 2.99
CA HIS A 83 6.46 18.17 1.66
C HIS A 83 5.09 18.33 0.96
N VAL A 84 4.27 17.27 0.95
CA VAL A 84 2.95 17.33 0.29
C VAL A 84 2.00 18.25 1.03
N ARG A 85 2.04 18.27 2.37
CA ARG A 85 1.29 19.24 3.20
C ARG A 85 1.68 20.69 2.89
N ALA A 86 2.96 20.98 2.74
CA ALA A 86 3.44 22.32 2.39
C ALA A 86 2.92 22.79 1.01
N LYS A 87 2.51 21.85 0.15
CA LYS A 87 1.85 22.13 -1.14
C LYS A 87 0.32 22.08 -1.06
N GLY A 88 -0.25 21.99 0.16
CA GLY A 88 -1.69 22.01 0.40
C GLY A 88 -2.38 20.67 0.25
N PHE A 89 -1.65 19.55 0.13
CA PHE A 89 -2.27 18.24 0.11
C PHE A 89 -2.74 17.83 1.51
N PRO A 90 -4.02 17.41 1.67
CA PRO A 90 -4.59 17.11 2.98
C PRO A 90 -4.19 15.70 3.45
N THR A 91 -3.42 15.65 4.53
CA THR A 91 -3.03 14.44 5.25
C THR A 91 -2.61 14.84 6.67
N PRO A 92 -2.75 13.97 7.70
CA PRO A 92 -2.28 14.25 9.05
C PRO A 92 -0.77 14.54 9.11
N ALA A 93 -0.35 15.52 9.90
CA ALA A 93 1.06 15.81 10.13
C ALA A 93 1.66 14.85 11.16
N PHE A 94 2.91 14.46 10.98
CA PHE A 94 3.68 13.83 12.05
C PHE A 94 4.13 14.84 13.08
N LEU A 95 3.96 14.51 14.35
CA LEU A 95 4.29 15.39 15.47
C LEU A 95 5.73 15.15 15.92
N PRO A 96 6.55 16.21 16.11
CA PRO A 96 7.92 16.07 16.57
C PRO A 96 7.98 15.69 18.05
N PHE A 97 8.94 14.88 18.41
CA PHE A 97 9.38 14.66 19.77
C PHE A 97 10.25 15.81 20.28
N ALA A 98 10.57 15.84 21.58
CA ALA A 98 11.30 16.93 22.23
C ALA A 98 12.71 17.18 21.65
N ASP A 99 13.30 16.21 20.98
CA ASP A 99 14.58 16.32 20.26
C ASP A 99 14.44 16.87 18.84
N GLY A 100 13.19 17.13 18.40
CA GLY A 100 12.84 17.64 17.06
C GLY A 100 12.70 16.56 16.01
N ASP A 101 12.97 15.28 16.31
CA ASP A 101 12.72 14.15 15.42
C ASP A 101 11.24 13.75 15.45
N THR A 102 10.74 13.19 14.38
CA THR A 102 9.38 12.62 14.29
C THR A 102 9.36 11.10 14.48
N VAL A 103 10.51 10.50 14.70
CA VAL A 103 10.72 9.06 14.93
C VAL A 103 11.41 8.85 16.26
N TRP A 104 10.83 8.03 17.14
CA TRP A 104 11.42 7.68 18.41
C TRP A 104 11.78 6.21 18.50
N GLU A 105 13.05 5.92 18.56
CA GLU A 105 13.61 4.56 18.66
C GLU A 105 13.72 4.11 20.11
N THR A 106 13.27 2.89 20.38
CA THR A 106 13.36 2.23 21.68
C THR A 106 13.75 0.75 21.52
N PRO A 107 14.20 0.07 22.57
CA PRO A 107 14.44 -1.37 22.50
C PRO A 107 13.18 -2.18 22.16
N THR A 108 11.98 -1.65 22.39
CA THR A 108 10.69 -2.32 22.15
C THR A 108 10.07 -2.00 20.80
N GLY A 109 10.69 -1.12 20.02
CA GLY A 109 10.25 -0.74 18.68
C GLY A 109 10.46 0.74 18.36
N THR A 110 10.00 1.10 17.17
CA THR A 110 10.07 2.46 16.63
C THR A 110 8.70 3.09 16.68
N TRP A 111 8.62 4.32 17.16
CA TRP A 111 7.38 5.04 17.42
C TRP A 111 7.24 6.27 16.53
N GLU A 112 6.03 6.54 16.13
CA GLU A 112 5.61 7.78 15.49
C GLU A 112 4.26 8.24 16.05
N VAL A 113 4.01 9.52 15.98
CA VAL A 113 2.72 10.15 16.36
C VAL A 113 2.33 11.10 15.25
N CYS A 114 1.09 11.03 14.81
CA CYS A 114 0.54 12.00 13.88
C CYS A 114 -0.78 12.61 14.41
N GLU A 115 -1.19 13.71 13.81
CA GLU A 115 -2.53 14.26 14.01
C GLU A 115 -3.60 13.20 13.73
N GLY A 116 -4.73 13.25 14.42
CA GLY A 116 -5.91 12.50 14.03
C GLY A 116 -6.45 12.99 12.69
N ALA A 117 -6.88 12.09 11.85
CA ALA A 117 -7.44 12.45 10.56
C ALA A 117 -8.80 13.13 10.70
N ILE A 118 -9.12 14.00 9.74
CA ILE A 118 -10.35 14.81 9.70
C ILE A 118 -11.30 14.24 8.67
N GLY A 119 -12.53 13.95 9.06
CA GLY A 119 -13.57 13.39 8.22
C GLY A 119 -14.13 12.10 8.78
N GLU A 120 -14.84 11.36 7.95
CA GLU A 120 -15.44 10.06 8.26
C GLU A 120 -14.52 8.93 7.83
N ASP A 121 -14.19 8.01 8.73
CA ASP A 121 -13.46 6.76 8.46
C ASP A 121 -14.45 5.70 7.97
N ARG A 122 -15.02 5.94 6.78
CA ARG A 122 -16.19 5.22 6.25
C ARG A 122 -15.91 3.75 5.98
N TYR A 123 -14.74 3.47 5.42
CA TYR A 123 -14.35 2.14 4.95
C TYR A 123 -13.36 1.43 5.89
N ARG A 124 -13.31 1.83 7.17
CA ARG A 124 -12.33 1.32 8.15
C ARG A 124 -12.37 -0.18 8.35
N ASP A 125 -13.57 -0.71 8.43
CA ASP A 125 -13.80 -2.13 8.75
C ASP A 125 -13.98 -2.98 7.48
N ASP A 126 -13.89 -2.35 6.31
CA ASP A 126 -14.02 -3.02 5.03
C ASP A 126 -12.69 -3.65 4.57
N PRO A 127 -12.75 -4.73 3.79
CA PRO A 127 -11.58 -5.33 3.16
C PRO A 127 -10.81 -4.34 2.29
N THR A 128 -9.54 -4.60 2.07
CA THR A 128 -8.68 -3.77 1.21
C THR A 128 -9.21 -3.66 -0.23
N TRP A 129 -9.91 -4.68 -0.73
CA TRP A 129 -10.50 -4.73 -2.07
C TRP A 129 -11.99 -4.40 -2.04
N THR A 130 -12.32 -3.23 -1.52
CA THR A 130 -13.69 -2.74 -1.45
C THR A 130 -13.95 -1.74 -2.56
N ILE A 131 -15.07 -1.94 -3.26
CA ILE A 131 -15.52 -1.07 -4.34
C ILE A 131 -16.09 0.22 -3.75
N PRO A 132 -15.77 1.42 -4.32
CA PRO A 132 -16.42 2.66 -3.93
C PRO A 132 -17.94 2.57 -4.05
N GLY A 133 -18.66 3.21 -3.14
CA GLY A 133 -20.11 3.15 -3.10
C GLY A 133 -20.79 3.78 -4.30
N THR A 134 -20.13 4.71 -5.00
CA THR A 134 -20.64 5.40 -6.20
C THR A 134 -19.52 5.71 -7.18
N LEU A 135 -19.87 6.01 -8.44
CA LEU A 135 -18.91 6.47 -9.45
C LEU A 135 -18.33 7.84 -9.10
N GLU A 136 -19.10 8.69 -8.43
CA GLU A 136 -18.64 10.00 -7.96
C GLU A 136 -17.55 9.85 -6.90
N GLU A 137 -17.66 8.87 -6.00
CA GLU A 137 -16.59 8.55 -5.03
C GLU A 137 -15.34 8.03 -5.74
N ALA A 138 -15.48 7.15 -6.73
CA ALA A 138 -14.38 6.64 -7.53
C ALA A 138 -13.66 7.78 -8.27
N HIS A 139 -14.39 8.64 -8.94
CA HIS A 139 -13.86 9.82 -9.64
C HIS A 139 -13.12 10.76 -8.68
N ALA A 140 -13.74 11.08 -7.53
CA ALA A 140 -13.12 11.93 -6.52
C ALA A 140 -11.83 11.31 -5.94
N LEU A 141 -11.79 9.99 -5.76
CA LEU A 141 -10.61 9.24 -5.32
C LEU A 141 -9.49 9.32 -6.39
N GLY A 142 -9.81 9.15 -7.66
CA GLY A 142 -8.89 9.33 -8.77
C GLY A 142 -8.30 10.74 -8.81
N ALA A 143 -9.15 11.77 -8.69
CA ALA A 143 -8.73 13.17 -8.64
C ALA A 143 -7.80 13.46 -7.44
N MET A 144 -8.10 12.90 -6.27
CA MET A 144 -7.25 13.05 -5.08
C MET A 144 -5.90 12.35 -5.24
N THR A 145 -5.87 11.17 -5.89
CA THR A 145 -4.65 10.44 -6.24
C THR A 145 -3.75 11.28 -7.15
N ALA A 146 -4.32 11.94 -8.16
CA ALA A 146 -3.59 12.85 -9.03
C ALA A 146 -3.03 14.08 -8.29
N ARG A 147 -3.79 14.65 -7.35
CA ARG A 147 -3.31 15.74 -6.49
C ARG A 147 -2.11 15.31 -5.64
N LEU A 148 -2.12 14.08 -5.11
CA LEU A 148 -0.98 13.52 -4.39
C LEU A 148 0.24 13.41 -5.31
N ALA A 149 0.08 12.88 -6.53
CA ALA A 149 1.16 12.77 -7.50
C ALA A 149 1.80 14.14 -7.83
N LEU A 150 0.97 15.18 -8.01
CA LEU A 150 1.44 16.56 -8.22
C LEU A 150 2.13 17.12 -6.97
N ALA A 151 1.58 16.87 -5.79
CA ALA A 151 2.15 17.34 -4.54
C ALA A 151 3.49 16.66 -4.22
N SER A 152 3.63 15.36 -4.53
CA SER A 152 4.87 14.59 -4.32
C SER A 152 6.00 14.99 -5.26
N ALA A 153 5.67 15.65 -6.37
CA ALA A 153 6.67 16.03 -7.38
C ALA A 153 7.79 16.88 -6.77
N GLY A 154 9.04 16.50 -7.06
CA GLY A 154 10.23 17.19 -6.58
C GLY A 154 10.66 16.82 -5.15
N TYR A 155 9.91 16.01 -4.42
CA TYR A 155 10.39 15.49 -3.14
C TYR A 155 11.63 14.60 -3.34
N ARG A 156 12.62 14.78 -2.47
CA ARG A 156 13.82 13.94 -2.42
C ARG A 156 14.16 13.69 -0.96
N ALA A 157 14.12 12.43 -0.58
CA ALA A 157 14.58 12.03 0.74
C ALA A 157 16.10 12.20 0.87
N ARG A 158 16.55 12.58 2.04
CA ARG A 158 17.97 12.66 2.39
C ARG A 158 18.63 11.27 2.41
N ASN A 159 17.92 10.32 3.00
CA ASN A 159 18.28 8.90 3.07
C ASN A 159 16.98 8.10 2.90
N ASN A 160 17.03 7.02 2.13
CA ASN A 160 15.90 6.12 1.92
C ASN A 160 16.42 4.68 1.84
N PRO A 161 16.75 4.06 2.99
CA PRO A 161 17.19 2.67 3.01
C PRO A 161 16.09 1.74 2.51
N PRO A 162 16.42 0.59 1.91
CA PRO A 162 15.46 -0.43 1.56
C PRO A 162 14.65 -0.88 2.77
N CYS A 163 13.35 -1.02 2.60
CA CYS A 163 12.45 -1.61 3.57
C CYS A 163 11.79 -2.85 2.98
N ALA A 164 11.69 -3.91 3.78
CA ALA A 164 11.19 -5.21 3.31
C ALA A 164 9.73 -5.18 2.86
N TYR A 165 8.94 -4.25 3.41
CA TYR A 165 7.49 -4.19 3.13
C TYR A 165 7.13 -3.36 1.89
N GLN A 166 8.08 -2.63 1.29
CA GLN A 166 7.77 -1.69 0.21
C GLN A 166 8.02 -2.26 -1.16
N SER A 167 7.09 -1.95 -2.06
CA SER A 167 7.25 -2.17 -3.49
C SER A 167 7.98 -0.98 -4.11
N ARG A 168 8.95 -1.26 -4.96
CA ARG A 168 9.66 -0.27 -5.80
C ARG A 168 9.51 -0.57 -7.28
N MET A 169 8.71 -1.57 -7.61
CA MET A 169 8.48 -2.08 -8.97
C MET A 169 9.77 -2.31 -9.77
N ARG A 170 10.82 -2.79 -9.08
CA ARG A 170 12.14 -3.05 -9.69
C ARG A 170 12.35 -4.50 -10.07
N LEU A 171 11.59 -5.41 -9.45
CA LEU A 171 11.74 -6.85 -9.67
C LEU A 171 11.50 -7.24 -11.14
N PHE A 172 10.63 -6.49 -11.85
CA PHE A 172 10.25 -6.76 -13.25
C PHE A 172 10.76 -5.70 -14.23
N ALA A 173 11.57 -4.75 -13.78
CA ALA A 173 11.98 -3.62 -14.59
C ALA A 173 13.22 -3.86 -15.46
N ASP A 174 14.02 -4.91 -15.20
CA ASP A 174 15.26 -5.20 -15.93
C ASP A 174 15.43 -6.71 -16.17
N ASP A 175 16.02 -7.44 -15.23
CA ASP A 175 16.22 -8.89 -15.29
C ASP A 175 15.54 -9.57 -14.10
N PRO A 176 14.27 -10.00 -14.26
CA PRO A 176 13.49 -10.56 -13.16
C PRO A 176 14.16 -11.77 -12.48
N ARG A 177 14.87 -12.60 -13.23
CA ARG A 177 15.51 -13.81 -12.67
C ARG A 177 16.69 -13.48 -11.77
N ARG A 178 17.54 -12.56 -12.22
CA ARG A 178 18.68 -12.06 -11.43
C ARG A 178 18.20 -11.24 -10.22
N ASP A 179 17.21 -10.42 -10.44
CA ASP A 179 16.75 -9.46 -9.44
C ASP A 179 15.93 -10.16 -8.35
N LEU A 180 15.26 -11.28 -8.67
CA LEU A 180 14.60 -12.13 -7.67
C LEU A 180 15.58 -12.68 -6.62
N ALA A 181 16.73 -13.21 -7.04
CA ALA A 181 17.69 -13.75 -6.11
C ALA A 181 18.16 -12.68 -5.09
N ARG A 182 18.49 -11.48 -5.56
CA ARG A 182 18.85 -10.34 -4.71
C ARG A 182 17.71 -9.89 -3.81
N TRP A 183 16.49 -9.93 -4.34
CA TRP A 183 15.29 -9.56 -3.62
C TRP A 183 15.05 -10.52 -2.44
N ILE A 184 15.22 -11.83 -2.65
CA ILE A 184 15.09 -12.87 -1.61
C ILE A 184 16.19 -12.71 -0.54
N GLU A 185 17.43 -12.42 -0.93
CA GLU A 185 18.54 -12.18 0.01
C GLU A 185 18.24 -11.07 1.02
N GLN A 186 17.47 -10.07 0.63
CA GLN A 186 17.06 -8.94 1.46
C GLN A 186 15.84 -9.26 2.37
N ARG A 187 15.25 -10.44 2.22
CA ARG A 187 14.00 -10.86 2.90
C ARG A 187 14.16 -12.23 3.55
N PRO A 188 14.72 -12.25 4.77
CA PRO A 188 15.07 -13.52 5.45
C PRO A 188 13.85 -14.38 5.77
N GLY A 189 12.66 -13.80 5.95
CA GLY A 189 11.41 -14.53 6.14
C GLY A 189 11.01 -15.31 4.89
N VAL A 190 11.12 -14.68 3.70
CA VAL A 190 10.89 -15.37 2.42
C VAL A 190 11.88 -16.51 2.23
N ALA A 191 13.18 -16.24 2.41
CA ALA A 191 14.23 -17.25 2.28
C ALA A 191 13.99 -18.45 3.22
N ALA A 192 13.58 -18.17 4.47
CA ALA A 192 13.24 -19.20 5.45
C ALA A 192 11.98 -20.00 5.03
N PHE A 193 10.92 -19.31 4.58
CA PHE A 193 9.70 -19.95 4.12
C PHE A 193 9.97 -20.94 2.97
N LEU A 194 10.69 -20.49 1.95
CA LEU A 194 11.01 -21.32 0.79
C LEU A 194 11.83 -22.55 1.18
N ARG A 195 12.84 -22.37 2.04
CA ARG A 195 13.67 -23.47 2.55
C ARG A 195 12.86 -24.48 3.37
N ASP A 196 12.05 -23.99 4.30
CA ASP A 196 11.38 -24.84 5.29
C ASP A 196 10.17 -25.57 4.72
N THR A 197 9.55 -25.03 3.65
CA THR A 197 8.41 -25.64 2.96
C THR A 197 8.74 -26.37 1.67
N GLY A 198 9.95 -26.17 1.13
CA GLY A 198 10.34 -26.68 -0.19
C GLY A 198 9.62 -26.01 -1.37
N ARG A 199 8.86 -24.92 -1.12
CA ARG A 199 8.18 -24.15 -2.18
C ARG A 199 9.21 -23.34 -2.98
N ARG A 200 8.84 -23.02 -4.21
CA ARG A 200 9.65 -22.20 -5.12
C ARG A 200 8.81 -21.11 -5.72
N ILE A 201 9.32 -19.88 -5.74
CA ILE A 201 8.65 -18.76 -6.41
C ILE A 201 8.56 -19.02 -7.91
N GLU A 202 9.58 -19.66 -8.48
CA GLU A 202 9.67 -19.99 -9.90
C GLU A 202 8.51 -20.84 -10.40
N ASP A 203 7.84 -21.59 -9.54
CA ASP A 203 6.66 -22.40 -9.92
C ASP A 203 5.45 -21.53 -10.29
N GLN A 204 5.46 -20.25 -9.87
CA GLN A 204 4.44 -19.23 -10.19
C GLN A 204 4.94 -18.15 -11.16
N TRP A 205 6.17 -18.29 -11.70
CA TRP A 205 6.90 -17.22 -12.36
C TRP A 205 6.49 -16.95 -13.81
N GLU A 206 6.00 -17.95 -14.51
CA GLU A 206 5.73 -17.86 -15.96
C GLU A 206 4.76 -16.73 -16.35
N PRO A 207 3.61 -16.52 -15.68
CA PRO A 207 2.74 -15.39 -15.97
C PRO A 207 3.43 -14.04 -15.78
N HIS A 208 4.23 -13.91 -14.73
CA HIS A 208 4.97 -12.67 -14.43
C HIS A 208 6.00 -12.35 -15.51
N LEU A 209 6.75 -13.35 -15.99
CA LEU A 209 7.75 -13.16 -17.06
C LEU A 209 7.10 -12.72 -18.38
N LYS A 210 5.91 -13.22 -18.68
CA LYS A 210 5.14 -12.81 -19.86
C LYS A 210 4.83 -11.30 -19.80
N PHE A 211 4.32 -10.80 -18.67
CA PHE A 211 3.97 -9.39 -18.51
C PHE A 211 5.21 -8.51 -18.29
N ALA A 212 6.24 -9.01 -17.63
CA ALA A 212 7.52 -8.31 -17.49
C ALA A 212 8.17 -8.00 -18.84
N ALA A 213 8.04 -8.88 -19.82
CA ALA A 213 8.53 -8.63 -21.17
C ALA A 213 7.88 -7.41 -21.85
N ALA A 214 6.62 -7.11 -21.52
CA ALA A 214 5.94 -5.89 -21.99
C ALA A 214 6.27 -4.66 -21.14
N TYR A 215 6.44 -4.84 -19.83
CA TYR A 215 6.69 -3.75 -18.88
C TYR A 215 8.15 -3.24 -18.92
N ALA A 216 9.14 -4.13 -18.94
CA ALA A 216 10.57 -3.76 -18.83
C ALA A 216 11.05 -2.72 -19.85
N PRO A 217 10.65 -2.76 -21.14
CA PRO A 217 11.04 -1.73 -22.11
C PRO A 217 10.51 -0.34 -21.77
N ILE A 218 9.35 -0.27 -21.07
CA ILE A 218 8.66 0.97 -20.69
C ILE A 218 9.19 1.48 -19.35
N ALA A 219 9.47 0.58 -18.42
CA ALA A 219 9.79 0.89 -17.03
C ALA A 219 10.94 1.87 -16.84
N ARG A 220 11.94 1.83 -17.72
CA ARG A 220 13.13 2.71 -17.65
C ARG A 220 12.83 4.16 -17.97
N ASP A 221 11.87 4.39 -18.84
CA ASP A 221 11.51 5.72 -19.35
C ASP A 221 10.34 6.33 -18.58
N LEU A 222 9.64 5.55 -17.76
CA LEU A 222 8.56 6.05 -16.91
C LEU A 222 9.11 7.08 -15.90
N PRO A 223 8.45 8.23 -15.76
CA PRO A 223 8.76 9.17 -14.70
C PRO A 223 8.64 8.48 -13.33
N THR A 224 9.56 8.79 -12.42
CA THR A 224 9.53 8.29 -11.04
C THR A 224 9.19 9.39 -10.06
N SER A 225 8.39 9.07 -9.07
CA SER A 225 7.98 9.95 -7.98
C SER A 225 7.85 9.17 -6.69
N TRP A 226 7.86 9.88 -5.56
CA TRP A 226 7.37 9.28 -4.33
C TRP A 226 5.86 9.08 -4.42
N THR A 227 5.41 7.91 -4.04
CA THR A 227 4.04 7.44 -4.08
C THR A 227 3.58 7.08 -2.68
N HIS A 228 2.28 6.96 -2.46
CA HIS A 228 1.71 6.48 -1.20
C HIS A 228 2.11 5.02 -0.90
N GLY A 229 2.10 4.19 -1.93
CA GLY A 229 2.55 2.79 -1.85
C GLY A 229 1.50 1.79 -1.34
N ASP A 230 0.42 2.26 -0.71
CA ASP A 230 -0.68 1.42 -0.21
C ASP A 230 -2.04 2.14 -0.31
N LEU A 231 -2.29 2.76 -1.46
CA LEU A 231 -3.51 3.54 -1.64
C LEU A 231 -4.70 2.64 -1.96
N HIS A 232 -5.65 2.60 -1.04
CA HIS A 232 -6.95 1.95 -1.18
C HIS A 232 -8.00 2.69 -0.35
N ILE A 233 -9.27 2.41 -0.60
CA ILE A 233 -10.39 3.20 -0.07
C ILE A 233 -10.43 3.28 1.47
N SER A 234 -9.96 2.24 2.19
CA SER A 234 -9.91 2.27 3.66
C SER A 234 -8.67 3.00 4.23
N ASN A 235 -7.79 3.57 3.38
CA ASN A 235 -6.77 4.55 3.76
C ASN A 235 -7.20 5.98 3.43
N VAL A 236 -8.51 6.21 3.28
CA VAL A 236 -9.09 7.50 2.89
C VAL A 236 -10.15 7.91 3.90
N PHE A 237 -10.05 9.14 4.41
CA PHE A 237 -11.12 9.79 5.17
C PHE A 237 -12.00 10.59 4.22
N TRP A 238 -13.29 10.71 4.53
CA TRP A 238 -14.30 11.25 3.65
C TRP A 238 -15.04 12.43 4.25
N GLN A 239 -15.51 13.33 3.38
CA GLN A 239 -16.46 14.39 3.71
C GLN A 239 -17.53 14.43 2.60
N GLY A 240 -18.69 13.85 2.86
CA GLY A 240 -19.66 13.57 1.81
C GLY A 240 -19.08 12.56 0.80
N LEU A 241 -19.11 12.87 -0.49
CA LEU A 241 -18.59 12.01 -1.56
C LEU A 241 -17.11 12.33 -1.91
N ALA A 242 -16.49 13.28 -1.24
CA ALA A 242 -15.12 13.68 -1.52
C ALA A 242 -14.14 13.14 -0.48
N PRO A 243 -12.96 12.63 -0.89
CA PRO A 243 -11.86 12.36 0.02
C PRO A 243 -11.43 13.64 0.74
N SER A 244 -11.36 13.58 2.07
CA SER A 244 -10.91 14.69 2.92
C SER A 244 -9.42 14.59 3.25
N GLN A 245 -8.93 13.38 3.52
CA GLN A 245 -7.51 13.11 3.79
C GLN A 245 -7.11 11.71 3.37
N PHE A 246 -5.86 11.56 2.91
CA PHE A 246 -5.19 10.27 2.82
C PHE A 246 -4.38 10.03 4.10
N ILE A 247 -4.38 8.78 4.57
CA ILE A 247 -3.69 8.34 5.78
C ILE A 247 -2.79 7.13 5.47
N ASP A 248 -1.95 6.76 6.42
CA ASP A 248 -1.09 5.57 6.39
C ASP A 248 -0.08 5.52 5.23
N PHE A 249 0.81 6.51 5.19
CA PHE A 249 1.94 6.57 4.26
C PHE A 249 3.08 5.59 4.58
N GLY A 250 2.87 4.64 5.51
CA GLY A 250 3.92 3.73 5.99
C GLY A 250 4.61 2.90 4.91
N LEU A 251 3.98 2.71 3.74
CA LEU A 251 4.54 2.02 2.58
C LEU A 251 5.01 2.96 1.46
N ALA A 252 5.02 4.27 1.71
CA ALA A 252 5.43 5.25 0.70
C ALA A 252 6.89 5.06 0.28
N ASP A 253 7.13 5.06 -1.02
CA ASP A 253 8.48 4.94 -1.59
C ASP A 253 8.53 5.50 -3.02
N LEU A 254 9.73 5.46 -3.61
CA LEU A 254 9.98 5.89 -4.98
C LEU A 254 9.54 4.81 -5.97
N ASN A 255 8.51 5.12 -6.75
CA ASN A 255 7.92 4.24 -7.77
C ASN A 255 7.73 4.97 -9.10
N PRO A 256 7.33 4.28 -10.18
CA PRO A 256 6.76 4.94 -11.35
C PRO A 256 5.61 5.88 -10.93
N SER A 257 5.53 7.07 -11.51
CA SER A 257 4.58 8.11 -11.12
C SER A 257 3.10 7.69 -11.21
N ILE A 258 2.82 6.65 -12.01
CA ILE A 258 1.49 6.05 -12.19
C ILE A 258 1.18 4.92 -11.19
N TYR A 259 2.11 4.58 -10.28
CA TYR A 259 1.97 3.43 -9.38
C TYR A 259 0.71 3.52 -8.52
N ASP A 260 0.47 4.67 -7.87
CA ASP A 260 -0.70 4.84 -7.01
C ASP A 260 -2.01 4.78 -7.82
N LEU A 261 -2.03 5.25 -9.08
CA LEU A 261 -3.20 5.09 -9.94
C LEU A 261 -3.45 3.62 -10.28
N ALA A 262 -2.42 2.88 -10.68
CA ALA A 262 -2.55 1.44 -10.95
C ALA A 262 -3.00 0.69 -9.70
N LEU A 263 -2.46 1.04 -8.53
CA LEU A 263 -2.79 0.42 -7.26
C LEU A 263 -4.24 0.71 -6.83
N VAL A 264 -4.69 1.96 -6.94
CA VAL A 264 -6.06 2.32 -6.56
C VAL A 264 -7.10 1.66 -7.48
N ILE A 265 -6.77 1.47 -8.75
CA ILE A 265 -7.62 0.70 -9.68
C ILE A 265 -7.69 -0.76 -9.23
N GLU A 266 -6.55 -1.39 -9.01
CA GLU A 266 -6.49 -2.81 -8.60
C GLU A 266 -7.19 -3.05 -7.26
N ARG A 267 -7.05 -2.13 -6.31
CA ARG A 267 -7.66 -2.25 -4.98
C ARG A 267 -9.16 -1.95 -4.94
N ASN A 268 -9.67 -1.12 -5.85
CA ASN A 268 -11.03 -0.59 -5.72
C ASN A 268 -11.92 -0.88 -6.94
N ALA A 269 -11.41 -1.54 -7.99
CA ALA A 269 -12.22 -1.98 -9.13
C ALA A 269 -12.25 -3.51 -9.31
N PHE A 270 -11.52 -4.26 -8.48
CA PHE A 270 -11.44 -5.73 -8.52
C PHE A 270 -11.88 -6.34 -7.21
N GLU A 271 -12.89 -7.18 -7.23
CA GLU A 271 -13.32 -7.98 -6.07
C GLU A 271 -12.52 -9.29 -6.01
N TRP A 272 -11.23 -9.20 -5.68
CA TRP A 272 -10.30 -10.34 -5.75
C TRP A 272 -10.76 -11.58 -4.99
N THR A 273 -11.44 -11.44 -3.87
CA THR A 273 -11.99 -12.57 -3.12
C THR A 273 -12.99 -13.35 -3.97
N ARG A 274 -13.88 -12.67 -4.69
CA ARG A 274 -14.85 -13.31 -5.59
C ARG A 274 -14.19 -13.89 -6.84
N ILE A 275 -13.19 -13.17 -7.39
CA ILE A 275 -12.42 -13.65 -8.54
C ILE A 275 -11.72 -14.97 -8.21
N VAL A 276 -11.10 -15.07 -7.05
CA VAL A 276 -10.42 -16.28 -6.57
C VAL A 276 -11.41 -17.41 -6.32
N ASP A 277 -12.64 -17.10 -5.89
CA ASP A 277 -13.74 -18.07 -5.71
C ASP A 277 -14.40 -18.49 -7.04
N GLY A 278 -13.91 -17.99 -8.19
CA GLY A 278 -14.33 -18.40 -9.53
C GLY A 278 -15.26 -17.44 -10.25
N GLU A 279 -15.58 -16.28 -9.67
CA GLU A 279 -16.36 -15.22 -10.32
C GLU A 279 -15.41 -14.30 -11.13
N GLU A 280 -14.84 -14.81 -12.22
CA GLU A 280 -13.80 -14.13 -13.01
C GLU A 280 -14.23 -12.76 -13.57
N GLU A 281 -15.53 -12.50 -13.67
CA GLU A 281 -16.13 -11.25 -14.14
C GLU A 281 -16.35 -10.21 -13.02
N ALA A 282 -15.93 -10.48 -11.79
CA ALA A 282 -16.09 -9.57 -10.65
C ALA A 282 -15.09 -8.39 -10.71
N VAL A 283 -15.10 -7.69 -11.85
CA VAL A 283 -14.28 -6.52 -12.16
C VAL A 283 -15.18 -5.38 -12.67
N HIS A 284 -15.00 -4.19 -12.10
CA HIS A 284 -15.84 -3.03 -12.33
C HIS A 284 -15.16 -2.04 -13.29
N ARG A 285 -15.48 -2.14 -14.60
CA ARG A 285 -14.89 -1.28 -15.63
C ARG A 285 -15.34 0.19 -15.47
N ASP A 286 -16.55 0.41 -15.05
CA ASP A 286 -17.09 1.74 -14.77
C ASP A 286 -16.35 2.44 -13.62
N ILE A 287 -16.03 1.72 -12.55
CA ILE A 287 -15.17 2.22 -11.46
C ILE A 287 -13.77 2.51 -11.98
N THR A 288 -13.19 1.60 -12.80
CA THR A 288 -11.87 1.83 -13.42
C THR A 288 -11.84 3.12 -14.21
N LEU A 289 -12.85 3.36 -15.08
CA LEU A 289 -12.96 4.59 -15.87
C LEU A 289 -13.09 5.81 -14.96
N ALA A 290 -14.00 5.78 -13.99
CA ALA A 290 -14.22 6.91 -13.09
C ALA A 290 -12.93 7.28 -12.32
N LEU A 291 -12.12 6.30 -11.89
CA LEU A 291 -10.83 6.53 -11.27
C LEU A 291 -9.84 7.20 -12.24
N ILE A 292 -9.77 6.74 -13.49
CA ILE A 292 -8.87 7.29 -14.51
C ILE A 292 -9.31 8.70 -14.92
N GLU A 293 -10.57 8.90 -15.22
CA GLU A 293 -11.16 10.20 -15.58
C GLU A 293 -10.91 11.23 -14.47
N GLY A 294 -11.22 10.88 -13.21
CA GLY A 294 -10.95 11.74 -12.07
C GLY A 294 -9.47 12.09 -11.92
N TYR A 295 -8.58 11.14 -12.20
CA TYR A 295 -7.14 11.38 -12.20
C TYR A 295 -6.73 12.34 -13.33
N GLU A 296 -7.21 12.11 -14.55
CA GLU A 296 -6.86 12.90 -15.73
C GLU A 296 -7.45 14.31 -15.73
N ASP A 297 -8.59 14.53 -15.08
CA ASP A 297 -9.13 15.88 -14.84
C ASP A 297 -8.16 16.78 -14.08
N VAL A 298 -7.28 16.20 -13.27
CA VAL A 298 -6.30 16.93 -12.45
C VAL A 298 -4.89 16.85 -13.04
N ARG A 299 -4.50 15.68 -13.54
CA ARG A 299 -3.17 15.41 -14.09
C ARG A 299 -3.28 14.50 -15.31
N PRO A 300 -3.29 15.06 -16.52
CA PRO A 300 -3.32 14.26 -17.75
C PRO A 300 -2.13 13.29 -17.82
N LEU A 301 -2.40 12.07 -18.25
CA LEU A 301 -1.39 11.05 -18.48
C LEU A 301 -0.72 11.26 -19.87
N SER A 302 0.60 11.19 -19.90
CA SER A 302 1.33 11.13 -21.18
C SER A 302 1.08 9.78 -21.86
N PRO A 303 1.28 9.67 -23.20
CA PRO A 303 1.17 8.40 -23.92
C PRO A 303 2.08 7.29 -23.36
N LEU A 304 3.21 7.65 -22.77
CA LEU A 304 4.11 6.71 -22.11
C LEU A 304 3.49 6.20 -20.80
N GLU A 305 2.92 7.08 -20.00
CA GLU A 305 2.27 6.72 -18.74
C GLU A 305 1.01 5.87 -18.96
N ARG A 306 0.23 6.16 -20.00
CA ARG A 306 -0.93 5.34 -20.41
C ARG A 306 -0.49 3.90 -20.73
N ARG A 307 0.53 3.72 -21.58
CA ARG A 307 1.11 2.39 -21.84
C ARG A 307 1.68 1.75 -20.59
N GLY A 308 2.33 2.55 -19.74
CA GLY A 308 2.87 2.09 -18.46
C GLY A 308 1.80 1.59 -17.51
N LEU A 309 0.65 2.28 -17.42
CA LEU A 309 -0.49 1.86 -16.60
C LEU A 309 -0.98 0.47 -17.04
N ILE A 310 -1.24 0.27 -18.33
CA ILE A 310 -1.71 -1.01 -18.86
C ILE A 310 -0.72 -2.14 -18.60
N ALA A 311 0.58 -1.90 -18.85
CA ALA A 311 1.62 -2.89 -18.66
C ALA A 311 1.89 -3.22 -17.19
N LEU A 312 1.62 -2.27 -16.28
CA LEU A 312 1.84 -2.42 -14.84
C LEU A 312 0.71 -3.21 -14.15
N MET A 313 -0.54 -3.10 -14.64
CA MET A 313 -1.70 -3.73 -14.00
C MET A 313 -1.48 -5.22 -13.64
N PRO A 314 -0.99 -6.09 -14.52
CA PRO A 314 -0.77 -7.50 -14.17
C PRO A 314 0.33 -7.75 -13.13
N LEU A 315 1.19 -6.76 -12.88
CA LEU A 315 2.38 -6.90 -12.02
C LEU A 315 2.27 -6.10 -10.72
N ILE A 316 1.24 -5.25 -10.58
CA ILE A 316 1.15 -4.25 -9.51
C ILE A 316 1.23 -4.86 -8.11
N GLN A 317 0.70 -6.06 -7.91
CA GLN A 317 0.70 -6.75 -6.62
C GLN A 317 1.87 -7.73 -6.43
N ALA A 318 2.69 -7.96 -7.44
CA ALA A 318 3.68 -9.02 -7.37
C ALA A 318 4.73 -8.81 -6.27
N GLU A 319 5.34 -7.62 -6.19
CA GLU A 319 6.29 -7.32 -5.11
C GLU A 319 5.60 -7.27 -3.75
N SER A 320 4.40 -6.72 -3.67
CA SER A 320 3.60 -6.66 -2.45
C SER A 320 3.27 -8.08 -1.94
N GLY A 321 2.79 -8.97 -2.80
CA GLY A 321 2.51 -10.36 -2.45
C GLY A 321 3.72 -11.09 -1.87
N LEU A 322 4.90 -10.90 -2.47
CA LEU A 322 6.15 -11.46 -1.96
C LEU A 322 6.57 -10.81 -0.62
N ASN A 323 6.38 -9.50 -0.45
CA ASN A 323 6.64 -8.80 0.81
C ASN A 323 5.76 -9.35 1.95
N TRP A 324 4.49 -9.67 1.66
CA TRP A 324 3.60 -10.26 2.63
C TRP A 324 4.02 -11.68 3.06
N ILE A 325 4.72 -12.45 2.21
CA ILE A 325 5.34 -13.72 2.63
C ILE A 325 6.38 -13.46 3.72
N ASP A 326 7.22 -12.43 3.56
CA ASP A 326 8.22 -12.08 4.57
C ASP A 326 7.57 -11.74 5.91
N TYR A 327 6.47 -11.00 5.91
CA TYR A 327 5.71 -10.72 7.11
C TYR A 327 5.06 -11.98 7.69
N GLN A 328 4.29 -12.72 6.91
CA GLN A 328 3.53 -13.89 7.36
C GLN A 328 4.45 -14.98 7.94
N TYR A 329 5.58 -15.25 7.33
CA TYR A 329 6.51 -16.26 7.82
C TYR A 329 7.60 -15.68 8.72
N GLY A 330 8.14 -14.53 8.40
CA GLY A 330 9.21 -13.90 9.18
C GLY A 330 8.75 -13.43 10.55
N ALA A 331 7.64 -12.69 10.63
CA ALA A 331 7.13 -12.12 11.87
C ALA A 331 6.14 -13.03 12.60
N THR A 332 5.18 -13.65 11.88
CA THR A 332 4.07 -14.40 12.50
C THR A 332 4.26 -15.91 12.54
N ARG A 333 5.24 -16.41 11.78
CA ARG A 333 5.46 -17.86 11.59
C ARG A 333 4.26 -18.61 11.00
N SER A 334 3.38 -17.92 10.30
CA SER A 334 2.20 -18.48 9.66
C SER A 334 2.57 -19.12 8.31
N ILE A 335 2.69 -20.44 8.26
CA ILE A 335 2.83 -21.18 6.99
C ILE A 335 1.58 -21.00 6.12
N PRO A 336 0.34 -21.19 6.63
CA PRO A 336 -0.86 -20.97 5.81
C PRO A 336 -0.95 -19.56 5.23
N GLY A 337 -0.63 -18.52 6.01
CA GLY A 337 -0.63 -17.13 5.54
C GLY A 337 0.40 -16.89 4.45
N ALA A 338 1.64 -17.40 4.62
CA ALA A 338 2.69 -17.28 3.61
C ALA A 338 2.36 -18.06 2.33
N MET A 339 1.74 -19.25 2.45
CA MET A 339 1.24 -20.02 1.32
C MET A 339 0.17 -19.27 0.54
N TRP A 340 -0.80 -18.69 1.24
CA TRP A 340 -1.83 -17.86 0.62
C TRP A 340 -1.23 -16.67 -0.13
N CYS A 341 -0.26 -15.98 0.47
CA CYS A 341 0.43 -14.87 -0.18
C CYS A 341 1.16 -15.31 -1.47
N LEU A 342 1.81 -16.48 -1.45
CA LEU A 342 2.49 -17.02 -2.62
C LEU A 342 1.50 -17.45 -3.71
N ASP A 343 0.47 -18.21 -3.34
CA ASP A 343 -0.40 -18.87 -4.32
C ASP A 343 -1.48 -17.92 -4.86
N ILE A 344 -2.02 -17.04 -4.01
CA ILE A 344 -3.11 -16.14 -4.37
C ILE A 344 -2.58 -14.75 -4.68
N PHE A 345 -1.99 -14.07 -3.68
CA PHE A 345 -1.65 -12.66 -3.80
C PHE A 345 -0.52 -12.41 -4.81
N PHE A 346 0.50 -13.27 -4.83
CA PHE A 346 1.53 -13.23 -5.86
C PHE A 346 1.08 -13.95 -7.13
N GLY A 347 0.67 -15.21 -7.04
CA GLY A 347 0.45 -16.07 -8.20
C GLY A 347 -0.84 -15.79 -8.95
N GLU A 348 -1.98 -15.82 -8.24
CA GLU A 348 -3.30 -15.79 -8.86
C GLU A 348 -3.66 -14.43 -9.44
N HIS A 349 -3.31 -13.33 -8.77
CA HIS A 349 -3.55 -11.98 -9.29
C HIS A 349 -2.92 -11.80 -10.68
N THR A 350 -1.64 -12.15 -10.85
CA THR A 350 -1.00 -12.06 -12.17
C THR A 350 -1.55 -13.09 -13.16
N ARG A 351 -1.85 -14.32 -12.69
CA ARG A 351 -2.37 -15.40 -13.55
C ARG A 351 -3.74 -15.07 -14.12
N TRP A 352 -4.61 -14.39 -13.36
CA TRP A 352 -5.92 -13.98 -13.84
C TRP A 352 -5.81 -13.18 -15.15
N PHE A 353 -4.85 -12.28 -15.26
CA PHE A 353 -4.62 -11.51 -16.49
C PHE A 353 -4.18 -12.37 -17.70
N THR A 354 -3.85 -13.65 -17.53
CA THR A 354 -3.60 -14.58 -18.64
C THR A 354 -4.85 -15.29 -19.12
N ARG A 355 -5.94 -15.24 -18.37
CA ARG A 355 -7.23 -15.86 -18.70
C ARG A 355 -8.06 -15.00 -19.64
N PRO A 356 -9.12 -15.56 -20.27
CA PRO A 356 -9.97 -14.78 -21.20
C PRO A 356 -10.52 -13.49 -20.59
N ALA A 357 -11.05 -13.52 -19.36
CA ALA A 357 -11.58 -12.34 -18.66
C ALA A 357 -10.52 -11.26 -18.45
N GLY A 358 -9.33 -11.65 -18.01
CA GLY A 358 -8.21 -10.72 -17.79
C GLY A 358 -7.64 -10.15 -19.09
N GLN A 359 -7.55 -10.98 -20.16
CA GLN A 359 -7.12 -10.50 -21.48
C GLN A 359 -8.14 -9.53 -22.09
N ASP A 360 -9.43 -9.82 -21.94
CA ASP A 360 -10.52 -8.93 -22.36
C ASP A 360 -10.51 -7.61 -21.57
N TYR A 361 -10.25 -7.67 -20.27
CA TYR A 361 -10.07 -6.45 -19.47
C TYR A 361 -8.88 -5.60 -19.95
N LEU A 362 -7.72 -6.23 -20.22
CA LEU A 362 -6.53 -5.48 -20.69
C LEU A 362 -6.76 -4.88 -22.08
N ALA A 363 -7.42 -5.61 -22.99
CA ALA A 363 -7.75 -5.09 -24.32
C ALA A 363 -8.75 -3.92 -24.25
N TRP A 364 -9.76 -4.03 -23.38
CA TRP A 364 -10.70 -2.96 -23.11
C TRP A 364 -10.01 -1.73 -22.48
N LEU A 365 -9.10 -1.95 -21.51
CA LEU A 365 -8.37 -0.86 -20.86
C LEU A 365 -7.46 -0.13 -21.85
N ASP A 366 -6.80 -0.88 -22.75
CA ASP A 366 -5.97 -0.30 -23.82
C ASP A 366 -6.79 0.60 -24.73
N ASP A 367 -7.97 0.11 -25.18
CA ASP A 367 -8.89 0.90 -26.01
C ASP A 367 -9.36 2.17 -25.29
N ALA A 368 -9.83 2.03 -24.05
CA ALA A 368 -10.34 3.15 -23.27
C ALA A 368 -9.27 4.22 -22.97
N VAL A 369 -8.02 3.80 -22.68
CA VAL A 369 -6.97 4.73 -22.24
C VAL A 369 -6.18 5.32 -23.40
N MET A 370 -6.07 4.60 -24.54
CA MET A 370 -5.23 5.03 -25.67
C MET A 370 -5.98 5.81 -26.75
N HIS A 371 -7.32 5.70 -26.80
CA HIS A 371 -8.14 6.28 -27.87
C HIS A 371 -9.04 7.45 -27.43
N GLU A 372 -9.00 7.84 -26.16
CA GLU A 372 -9.49 9.13 -25.68
C GLU A 372 -8.37 10.19 -25.75
#